data_958745fee943ba8ef922f9b5567410a6
#
_entry.id   958745fee943ba8ef922f9b5567410a6
#
_cell.length_a   1.000
_cell.length_b   1.000
_cell.length_c   1.000
_cell.angle_alpha   90.00
_cell.angle_beta   90.00
_cell.angle_gamma   90.00
#
_symmetry.space_group_name_H-M   'P 1'
#
loop_
_entity.id
_entity.type
_entity.pdbx_description
1 polymer ?
#
loop_
_entity_poly.entity_id
_entity_poly.type
_entity_poly.pdbx_seq_one_letter_code
_entity_poly.pdbx_strand_id
1 'polypeptide(L)'
;MSLAQPAGVTTTRRSFAGGIHPPSSKQLARDQPIEVVPTPKLVRVPLLQHVGALCEPVVKSRDEVLVGDLVGKSEAPVSAFVHASISGKVAKESAATLPNGRRVPTVPIKAGDEQLEGQELFDDIYGGEWPTLRLDLPTADLILQSVRDAGLVGMGGAAFPTHIKLALNPDRPIDTLVVNGCECEPYLTADYRLMLEAPRPIITGALLAASAVDARRIVIGVEDDKRQAAEALSTAAEATGIEVRFVKTKYPQGSERQLVPMLTGNNVPANGLPLDVGVVVVNVATAAAIARAVLRGKPMTHRIVTVTGRGVETPKNLLAPIGISYGELIEAAGGLSSDAARILAGGPMMGFTLGDLDTPVTKGTSGITALTRDDLQQIEETSCIRCGLCVDACPLNLVPTRIALAARKGAWSLAERYHIHACMECGCCAYQCPAQIPLVQLIRMGKAHLAGA
;
A
#
# COMPACT_ATOMS: atom_id res chain seq x y z
N MET A 1 -22.77 7.56 -23.69
CA MET A 1 -23.80 6.77 -22.99
C MET A 1 -23.44 6.72 -21.53
N SER A 2 -24.26 7.31 -20.64
CA SER A 2 -24.08 7.13 -19.18
C SER A 2 -24.43 5.68 -18.86
N LEU A 3 -23.41 4.87 -18.55
CA LEU A 3 -23.64 3.51 -18.04
C LEU A 3 -24.42 3.62 -16.73
N ALA A 4 -25.46 2.79 -16.57
CA ALA A 4 -26.25 2.74 -15.35
C ALA A 4 -25.36 2.50 -14.12
N GLN A 5 -25.72 3.12 -13.00
CA GLN A 5 -25.00 2.95 -11.74
C GLN A 5 -25.27 1.53 -11.21
N PRO A 6 -24.23 0.79 -10.74
CA PRO A 6 -24.43 -0.53 -10.16
C PRO A 6 -25.39 -0.50 -8.97
N ALA A 7 -26.16 -1.57 -8.79
CA ALA A 7 -27.05 -1.71 -7.64
C ALA A 7 -26.27 -1.65 -6.33
N GLY A 8 -26.78 -0.96 -5.33
CA GLY A 8 -26.15 -0.83 -4.01
C GLY A 8 -24.95 0.10 -3.94
N VAL A 9 -24.46 0.65 -5.06
CA VAL A 9 -23.35 1.61 -5.09
C VAL A 9 -23.88 3.04 -5.16
N THR A 10 -23.39 3.93 -4.31
CA THR A 10 -23.74 5.36 -4.34
C THR A 10 -22.57 6.19 -4.89
N THR A 11 -22.84 7.41 -5.35
CA THR A 11 -21.80 8.29 -5.90
C THR A 11 -21.68 9.56 -5.07
N THR A 12 -20.47 9.93 -4.69
CA THR A 12 -20.22 11.25 -4.11
C THR A 12 -20.15 12.30 -5.22
N ARG A 13 -20.81 13.45 -5.01
CA ARG A 13 -20.69 14.62 -5.90
C ARG A 13 -19.47 15.49 -5.58
N ARG A 14 -18.77 15.22 -4.46
CA ARG A 14 -17.63 16.00 -3.99
C ARG A 14 -16.37 15.68 -4.79
N SER A 15 -15.52 16.69 -4.92
CA SER A 15 -14.16 16.55 -5.43
C SER A 15 -13.26 17.50 -4.63
N PHE A 16 -11.98 17.15 -4.49
CA PHE A 16 -11.00 17.98 -3.81
C PHE A 16 -10.31 18.95 -4.78
N ALA A 17 -9.80 20.09 -4.25
CA ALA A 17 -9.00 21.04 -5.00
C ALA A 17 -7.59 20.50 -5.28
N GLY A 18 -6.92 21.00 -6.32
CA GLY A 18 -5.62 20.47 -6.75
C GLY A 18 -5.72 19.07 -7.31
N GLY A 19 -4.64 18.30 -7.20
CA GLY A 19 -4.54 16.96 -7.82
C GLY A 19 -4.34 17.04 -9.33
N ILE A 20 -4.17 15.88 -9.94
CA ILE A 20 -3.88 15.73 -11.38
C ILE A 20 -4.61 14.54 -11.98
N HIS A 21 -4.59 14.43 -13.30
CA HIS A 21 -5.08 13.27 -14.06
C HIS A 21 -3.95 12.70 -14.92
N PRO A 22 -2.99 11.95 -14.34
CA PRO A 22 -1.95 11.30 -15.13
C PRO A 22 -2.55 10.18 -15.98
N PRO A 23 -1.91 9.79 -17.09
CA PRO A 23 -2.26 8.57 -17.81
C PRO A 23 -2.28 7.37 -16.86
N SER A 24 -3.37 6.63 -16.81
CA SER A 24 -3.54 5.54 -15.83
C SER A 24 -2.64 4.35 -16.11
N SER A 25 -2.39 4.04 -17.41
CA SER A 25 -1.60 2.89 -17.90
C SER A 25 -1.94 1.54 -17.26
N LYS A 26 -3.11 1.44 -16.61
CA LYS A 26 -3.58 0.24 -15.90
C LYS A 26 -3.98 -0.89 -16.85
N GLN A 27 -4.32 -0.59 -18.11
CA GLN A 27 -4.71 -1.56 -19.13
C GLN A 27 -3.65 -2.64 -19.37
N LEU A 28 -2.40 -2.41 -18.99
CA LEU A 28 -1.31 -3.38 -19.15
C LEU A 28 -1.51 -4.63 -18.27
N ALA A 29 -1.99 -4.48 -17.04
CA ALA A 29 -2.16 -5.56 -16.09
C ALA A 29 -3.59 -5.69 -15.50
N ARG A 30 -4.48 -4.74 -15.81
CA ARG A 30 -5.82 -4.63 -15.22
C ARG A 30 -6.66 -5.90 -15.42
N ASP A 31 -6.63 -6.46 -16.63
CA ASP A 31 -7.46 -7.60 -17.01
C ASP A 31 -6.76 -8.95 -16.77
N GLN A 32 -5.52 -8.92 -16.25
CA GLN A 32 -4.79 -10.13 -15.88
C GLN A 32 -5.22 -10.58 -14.47
N PRO A 33 -5.68 -11.84 -14.32
CA PRO A 33 -6.05 -12.37 -13.00
C PRO A 33 -4.84 -12.45 -12.07
N ILE A 34 -5.11 -12.70 -10.80
CA ILE A 34 -4.05 -12.95 -9.83
C ILE A 34 -3.47 -14.34 -10.10
N GLU A 35 -2.17 -14.39 -10.41
CA GLU A 35 -1.42 -15.64 -10.55
C GLU A 35 -0.54 -15.86 -9.33
N VAL A 36 -0.44 -17.11 -8.87
CA VAL A 36 0.47 -17.49 -7.78
C VAL A 36 1.86 -17.72 -8.36
N VAL A 37 2.85 -17.05 -7.78
CA VAL A 37 4.25 -17.26 -8.17
C VAL A 37 4.70 -18.65 -7.67
N PRO A 38 5.41 -19.45 -8.48
CA PRO A 38 6.05 -20.66 -8.01
C PRO A 38 6.95 -20.38 -6.80
N THR A 39 7.02 -21.29 -5.85
CA THR A 39 7.83 -21.10 -4.65
C THR A 39 9.29 -20.84 -5.01
N PRO A 40 9.90 -19.71 -4.62
CA PRO A 40 11.30 -19.42 -4.90
C PRO A 40 12.22 -20.34 -4.08
N LYS A 41 13.41 -20.64 -4.61
CA LYS A 41 14.41 -21.46 -3.89
C LYS A 41 14.89 -20.82 -2.59
N LEU A 42 14.81 -19.50 -2.50
CA LEU A 42 15.27 -18.71 -1.37
C LEU A 42 14.43 -17.44 -1.25
N VAL A 43 13.94 -17.14 -0.05
CA VAL A 43 13.43 -15.81 0.29
C VAL A 43 14.39 -15.13 1.28
N ARG A 44 14.50 -13.80 1.20
CA ARG A 44 15.22 -12.98 2.20
C ARG A 44 14.21 -12.10 2.91
N VAL A 45 13.67 -12.58 4.03
CA VAL A 45 12.61 -11.87 4.77
C VAL A 45 13.22 -10.71 5.57
N PRO A 46 12.94 -9.44 5.22
CA PRO A 46 13.51 -8.30 5.93
C PRO A 46 12.96 -8.17 7.34
N LEU A 47 13.80 -7.88 8.31
CA LEU A 47 13.41 -7.67 9.70
C LEU A 47 12.83 -6.26 9.96
N LEU A 48 12.87 -5.37 8.97
CA LEU A 48 12.16 -4.09 8.98
C LEU A 48 11.31 -3.96 7.72
N GLN A 49 10.00 -4.08 7.87
CA GLN A 49 9.01 -3.99 6.77
C GLN A 49 7.88 -3.01 7.10
N HIS A 50 8.09 -2.15 8.09
CA HIS A 50 7.07 -1.28 8.67
C HIS A 50 7.70 0.03 9.18
N VAL A 51 6.86 0.99 9.47
CA VAL A 51 7.25 2.18 10.24
C VAL A 51 7.47 1.79 11.69
N GLY A 52 8.60 2.21 12.26
CA GLY A 52 8.94 1.96 13.66
C GLY A 52 10.24 1.19 13.85
N ALA A 53 10.35 0.44 14.93
CA ALA A 53 11.57 -0.23 15.35
C ALA A 53 11.85 -1.50 14.56
N LEU A 54 13.12 -1.75 14.29
CA LEU A 54 13.62 -3.00 13.70
C LEU A 54 13.26 -4.19 14.59
N CYS A 55 12.84 -5.31 13.98
CA CYS A 55 12.68 -6.57 14.67
C CYS A 55 14.03 -7.29 14.86
N GLU A 56 14.16 -7.99 15.97
CA GLU A 56 15.24 -8.92 16.23
C GLU A 56 14.87 -10.31 15.73
N PRO A 57 15.80 -11.11 15.16
CA PRO A 57 15.52 -12.46 14.73
C PRO A 57 15.26 -13.34 15.97
N VAL A 58 14.24 -14.19 15.89
CA VAL A 58 13.92 -15.20 16.94
C VAL A 58 14.31 -16.60 16.53
N VAL A 59 14.87 -16.78 15.34
CA VAL A 59 15.35 -18.03 14.75
C VAL A 59 16.85 -17.95 14.46
N LYS A 60 17.52 -19.11 14.36
CA LYS A 60 18.94 -19.23 14.07
C LYS A 60 19.18 -19.97 12.75
N SER A 61 20.37 -19.78 12.19
CA SER A 61 20.80 -20.55 11.01
C SER A 61 20.69 -22.06 11.28
N ARG A 62 20.09 -22.77 10.34
CA ARG A 62 19.76 -24.20 10.32
C ARG A 62 18.46 -24.60 11.03
N ASP A 63 17.77 -23.68 11.69
CA ASP A 63 16.42 -23.96 12.19
C ASP A 63 15.49 -24.29 11.01
N GLU A 64 14.56 -25.20 11.23
CA GLU A 64 13.46 -25.47 10.30
C GLU A 64 12.26 -24.62 10.71
N VAL A 65 11.62 -24.02 9.73
CA VAL A 65 10.44 -23.15 9.91
C VAL A 65 9.35 -23.55 8.93
N LEU A 66 8.12 -23.42 9.37
CA LEU A 66 6.93 -23.55 8.53
C LEU A 66 6.45 -22.15 8.09
N VAL A 67 5.73 -22.09 6.99
CA VAL A 67 5.06 -20.86 6.56
C VAL A 67 4.16 -20.34 7.68
N GLY A 68 4.37 -19.08 8.07
CA GLY A 68 3.64 -18.46 9.18
C GLY A 68 4.37 -18.48 10.53
N ASP A 69 5.45 -19.22 10.68
CA ASP A 69 6.25 -19.19 11.91
C ASP A 69 6.85 -17.80 12.16
N LEU A 70 6.91 -17.39 13.43
CA LEU A 70 7.51 -16.13 13.83
C LEU A 70 9.03 -16.19 13.62
N VAL A 71 9.59 -15.29 12.83
CA VAL A 71 11.04 -15.21 12.56
C VAL A 71 11.67 -13.91 13.03
N GLY A 72 10.86 -12.88 13.32
CA GLY A 72 11.35 -11.61 13.84
C GLY A 72 10.33 -10.92 14.72
N LYS A 73 10.79 -10.39 15.87
CA LYS A 73 9.97 -9.73 16.89
C LYS A 73 10.60 -8.46 17.40
N SER A 74 9.79 -7.52 17.84
CA SER A 74 10.23 -6.32 18.56
C SER A 74 9.24 -6.02 19.68
N GLU A 75 9.75 -5.65 20.84
CA GLU A 75 8.93 -5.20 21.98
C GLU A 75 8.61 -3.69 21.93
N ALA A 76 9.16 -2.97 20.95
CA ALA A 76 8.87 -1.56 20.78
C ALA A 76 7.37 -1.33 20.50
N PRO A 77 6.76 -0.26 21.01
CA PRO A 77 5.35 0.02 20.81
C PRO A 77 4.95 0.13 19.34
N VAL A 78 5.82 0.74 18.53
CA VAL A 78 5.62 0.88 17.08
C VAL A 78 6.50 -0.14 16.36
N SER A 79 5.94 -1.29 16.08
CA SER A 79 6.59 -2.39 15.34
C SER A 79 5.53 -3.34 14.79
N ALA A 80 5.93 -4.27 13.91
CA ALA A 80 5.08 -5.35 13.44
C ALA A 80 5.92 -6.63 13.28
N PHE A 81 5.45 -7.73 13.84
CA PHE A 81 6.12 -9.03 13.81
C PHE A 81 6.38 -9.50 12.38
N VAL A 82 7.41 -10.31 12.21
CA VAL A 82 7.86 -10.82 10.90
C VAL A 82 7.78 -12.34 10.92
N HIS A 83 7.18 -12.91 9.86
CA HIS A 83 6.89 -14.35 9.76
C HIS A 83 7.57 -14.97 8.55
N ALA A 84 7.86 -16.25 8.62
CA ALA A 84 8.34 -17.03 7.49
C ALA A 84 7.27 -17.05 6.38
N SER A 85 7.67 -16.69 5.17
CA SER A 85 6.77 -16.65 4.01
C SER A 85 6.72 -17.95 3.24
N ILE A 86 7.68 -18.84 3.46
CA ILE A 86 7.76 -20.20 2.91
C ILE A 86 8.22 -21.14 4.02
N SER A 87 7.90 -22.45 3.88
CA SER A 87 8.45 -23.49 4.73
C SER A 87 9.85 -23.87 4.28
N GLY A 88 10.75 -24.17 5.23
CA GLY A 88 12.09 -24.58 4.88
C GLY A 88 13.13 -24.34 5.95
N LYS A 89 14.39 -24.21 5.54
CA LYS A 89 15.54 -24.11 6.44
C LYS A 89 16.13 -22.71 6.46
N VAL A 90 16.27 -22.13 7.64
CA VAL A 90 16.90 -20.82 7.84
C VAL A 90 18.38 -20.91 7.43
N ALA A 91 18.81 -20.04 6.54
CA ALA A 91 20.19 -19.92 6.11
C ALA A 91 20.97 -18.92 7.00
N LYS A 92 22.25 -18.69 6.69
CA LYS A 92 23.05 -17.71 7.39
C LYS A 92 22.46 -16.30 7.20
N GLU A 93 22.41 -15.53 8.27
CA GLU A 93 21.97 -14.11 8.22
C GLU A 93 22.59 -13.34 7.07
N SER A 94 21.81 -12.46 6.48
CA SER A 94 22.22 -11.56 5.41
C SER A 94 21.56 -10.20 5.59
N ALA A 95 21.91 -9.27 4.72
CA ALA A 95 21.27 -7.95 4.67
C ALA A 95 20.81 -7.67 3.25
N ALA A 96 19.73 -6.93 3.12
CA ALA A 96 19.21 -6.47 1.84
C ALA A 96 19.02 -4.95 1.84
N THR A 97 19.09 -4.35 0.66
CA THR A 97 18.76 -2.93 0.46
C THR A 97 17.28 -2.81 0.09
N LEU A 98 16.52 -2.05 0.86
CA LEU A 98 15.12 -1.75 0.58
C LEU A 98 15.00 -0.69 -0.51
N PRO A 99 13.82 -0.53 -1.15
CA PRO A 99 13.64 0.45 -2.22
C PRO A 99 13.99 1.90 -1.85
N ASN A 100 13.85 2.27 -0.59
CA ASN A 100 14.22 3.60 -0.07
C ASN A 100 15.72 3.77 0.21
N GLY A 101 16.57 2.81 -0.19
CA GLY A 101 18.00 2.80 0.02
C GLY A 101 18.46 2.33 1.41
N ARG A 102 17.55 2.03 2.32
CA ARG A 102 17.92 1.56 3.68
C ARG A 102 18.38 0.11 3.63
N ARG A 103 19.57 -0.15 4.19
CA ARG A 103 20.07 -1.51 4.35
C ARG A 103 19.58 -2.10 5.67
N VAL A 104 18.97 -3.29 5.62
CA VAL A 104 18.35 -3.96 6.77
C VAL A 104 18.78 -5.42 6.85
N PRO A 105 18.88 -6.00 8.07
CA PRO A 105 19.09 -7.43 8.24
C PRO A 105 17.88 -8.22 7.75
N THR A 106 18.12 -9.44 7.28
CA THR A 106 17.11 -10.36 6.77
C THR A 106 17.27 -11.74 7.38
N VAL A 107 16.17 -12.49 7.47
CA VAL A 107 16.17 -13.93 7.73
C VAL A 107 16.01 -14.64 6.37
N PRO A 108 17.10 -15.23 5.83
CA PRO A 108 17.01 -16.00 4.60
C PRO A 108 16.46 -17.39 4.88
N ILE A 109 15.47 -17.85 4.09
CA ILE A 109 14.87 -19.16 4.22
C ILE A 109 15.00 -19.89 2.88
N LYS A 110 15.66 -21.04 2.86
CA LYS A 110 15.73 -21.93 1.69
C LYS A 110 14.48 -22.80 1.70
N ALA A 111 13.79 -22.85 0.58
CA ALA A 111 12.57 -23.65 0.44
C ALA A 111 12.81 -25.13 0.76
N GLY A 112 11.90 -25.72 1.52
CA GLY A 112 11.74 -27.15 1.67
C GLY A 112 10.81 -27.72 0.59
N ASP A 113 10.59 -29.03 0.65
CA ASP A 113 9.83 -29.74 -0.38
C ASP A 113 8.30 -29.55 -0.24
N GLU A 114 7.80 -29.26 0.96
CA GLU A 114 6.37 -29.11 1.24
C GLU A 114 5.96 -27.63 1.19
N GLN A 115 5.31 -27.24 0.10
CA GLN A 115 4.76 -25.89 -0.10
C GLN A 115 3.34 -25.99 -0.65
N LEU A 116 2.47 -25.05 -0.25
CA LEU A 116 1.23 -24.82 -0.99
C LEU A 116 1.55 -23.98 -2.23
N GLU A 117 1.01 -24.37 -3.38
CA GLU A 117 1.27 -23.69 -4.66
C GLU A 117 -0.01 -23.48 -5.47
N GLY A 118 0.08 -22.63 -6.48
CA GLY A 118 -1.01 -22.39 -7.43
C GLY A 118 -2.35 -22.07 -6.76
N GLN A 119 -3.43 -22.69 -7.22
CA GLN A 119 -4.78 -22.43 -6.74
C GLN A 119 -4.95 -22.80 -5.27
N GLU A 120 -4.27 -23.84 -4.76
CA GLU A 120 -4.36 -24.24 -3.36
C GLU A 120 -3.84 -23.15 -2.41
N LEU A 121 -2.74 -22.48 -2.76
CA LEU A 121 -2.24 -21.36 -1.98
C LEU A 121 -3.19 -20.16 -2.06
N PHE A 122 -3.74 -19.86 -3.24
CA PHE A 122 -4.72 -18.79 -3.38
C PHE A 122 -5.95 -19.05 -2.50
N ASP A 123 -6.47 -20.27 -2.53
CA ASP A 123 -7.65 -20.67 -1.76
C ASP A 123 -7.35 -20.70 -0.24
N ASP A 124 -6.14 -21.07 0.17
CA ASP A 124 -5.72 -20.98 1.58
C ASP A 124 -5.73 -19.52 2.07
N ILE A 125 -5.35 -18.58 1.23
CA ILE A 125 -5.26 -17.16 1.60
C ILE A 125 -6.62 -16.46 1.48
N TYR A 126 -7.34 -16.64 0.38
CA TYR A 126 -8.52 -15.84 0.03
C TYR A 126 -9.80 -16.67 -0.16
N GLY A 127 -9.68 -17.99 -0.39
CA GLY A 127 -10.81 -18.88 -0.63
C GLY A 127 -11.59 -19.25 0.62
N GLY A 128 -12.59 -20.14 0.44
CA GLY A 128 -13.43 -20.64 1.52
C GLY A 128 -14.51 -19.66 1.98
N GLU A 129 -15.16 -19.99 3.09
CA GLU A 129 -16.24 -19.18 3.65
C GLU A 129 -15.70 -18.03 4.51
N TRP A 130 -16.34 -16.88 4.36
CA TRP A 130 -16.04 -15.67 5.11
C TRP A 130 -17.35 -15.13 5.71
N PRO A 131 -17.50 -15.11 7.06
CA PRO A 131 -18.72 -14.62 7.70
C PRO A 131 -18.90 -13.13 7.45
N THR A 132 -20.15 -12.72 7.15
CA THR A 132 -20.53 -11.34 6.88
C THR A 132 -21.54 -10.77 7.88
N LEU A 133 -21.92 -11.55 8.90
CA LEU A 133 -22.85 -11.11 9.95
C LEU A 133 -22.08 -10.67 11.20
N ARG A 134 -22.55 -9.57 11.82
CA ARG A 134 -21.89 -9.00 13.02
C ARG A 134 -22.11 -9.81 14.29
N LEU A 135 -23.06 -10.76 14.31
CA LEU A 135 -23.54 -11.42 15.53
C LEU A 135 -22.52 -12.28 16.27
N ASP A 136 -21.49 -12.78 15.58
CA ASP A 136 -20.47 -13.68 16.12
C ASP A 136 -19.04 -13.13 16.00
N LEU A 137 -18.87 -11.79 15.96
CA LEU A 137 -17.54 -11.19 15.86
C LEU A 137 -16.77 -11.31 17.20
N PRO A 138 -15.46 -11.60 17.15
CA PRO A 138 -14.61 -11.60 18.35
C PRO A 138 -14.57 -10.23 19.03
N THR A 139 -14.17 -10.21 20.31
CA THR A 139 -13.97 -8.95 21.05
C THR A 139 -12.88 -8.07 20.40
N ALA A 140 -12.94 -6.75 20.65
CA ALA A 140 -11.94 -5.82 20.16
C ALA A 140 -10.52 -6.22 20.56
N ASP A 141 -10.29 -6.63 21.80
CA ASP A 141 -8.99 -7.06 22.30
C ASP A 141 -8.47 -8.28 21.56
N LEU A 142 -9.32 -9.28 21.28
CA LEU A 142 -8.94 -10.47 20.52
C LEU A 142 -8.58 -10.11 19.07
N ILE A 143 -9.33 -9.19 18.44
CA ILE A 143 -9.03 -8.70 17.11
C ILE A 143 -7.67 -7.99 17.10
N LEU A 144 -7.42 -7.09 18.04
CA LEU A 144 -6.17 -6.35 18.16
C LEU A 144 -4.97 -7.28 18.38
N GLN A 145 -5.13 -8.27 19.27
CA GLN A 145 -4.09 -9.26 19.54
C GLN A 145 -3.78 -10.10 18.28
N SER A 146 -4.81 -10.61 17.59
CA SER A 146 -4.65 -11.36 16.35
C SER A 146 -3.96 -10.57 15.27
N VAL A 147 -4.32 -9.29 15.10
CA VAL A 147 -3.70 -8.37 14.13
C VAL A 147 -2.24 -8.09 14.45
N ARG A 148 -1.91 -7.93 15.76
CA ARG A 148 -0.53 -7.76 16.24
C ARG A 148 0.29 -9.00 16.00
N ASP A 149 -0.21 -10.17 16.43
CA ASP A 149 0.50 -11.46 16.31
C ASP A 149 0.71 -11.86 14.86
N ALA A 150 -0.24 -11.56 13.97
CA ALA A 150 -0.10 -11.77 12.54
C ALA A 150 0.85 -10.76 11.85
N GLY A 151 1.36 -9.77 12.58
CA GLY A 151 2.30 -8.78 12.06
C GLY A 151 1.74 -7.91 10.95
N LEU A 152 0.43 -7.57 11.00
CA LEU A 152 -0.22 -6.82 9.93
C LEU A 152 0.24 -5.36 9.89
N VAL A 153 0.44 -4.86 8.68
CA VAL A 153 0.74 -3.46 8.39
C VAL A 153 -0.23 -2.92 7.36
N GLY A 154 -0.34 -1.59 7.28
CA GLY A 154 -1.12 -0.93 6.24
C GLY A 154 -0.53 -1.19 4.85
N MET A 155 -1.31 -1.77 3.96
CA MET A 155 -0.89 -2.17 2.62
C MET A 155 -1.12 -1.10 1.55
N GLY A 156 -1.62 0.06 1.93
CA GLY A 156 -1.80 1.21 1.03
C GLY A 156 -0.55 2.09 0.83
N GLY A 157 0.65 1.58 1.17
CA GLY A 157 1.94 2.22 0.89
C GLY A 157 2.79 2.58 2.11
N ALA A 158 2.23 3.09 3.20
CA ALA A 158 2.99 3.57 4.36
C ALA A 158 3.52 2.46 5.29
N ALA A 159 2.99 1.24 5.20
CA ALA A 159 3.33 0.10 6.05
C ALA A 159 3.30 0.41 7.56
N PHE A 160 2.35 1.23 8.02
CA PHE A 160 2.15 1.52 9.43
C PHE A 160 1.53 0.30 10.14
N PRO A 161 1.97 -0.08 11.37
CA PRO A 161 1.44 -1.24 12.09
C PRO A 161 -0.08 -1.13 12.32
N THR A 162 -0.84 -2.12 11.84
CA THR A 162 -2.30 -2.07 11.82
C THR A 162 -2.91 -2.13 13.21
N HIS A 163 -2.32 -2.91 14.13
CA HIS A 163 -2.82 -3.01 15.51
C HIS A 163 -2.79 -1.65 16.26
N ILE A 164 -1.82 -0.77 15.95
CA ILE A 164 -1.76 0.58 16.53
C ILE A 164 -2.86 1.46 15.93
N LYS A 165 -3.08 1.36 14.62
CA LYS A 165 -4.14 2.12 13.94
C LYS A 165 -5.54 1.75 14.45
N LEU A 166 -5.74 0.50 14.84
CA LEU A 166 -7.02 -0.02 15.34
C LEU A 166 -7.15 0.06 16.87
N ALA A 167 -6.11 0.43 17.62
CA ALA A 167 -6.19 0.56 19.07
C ALA A 167 -7.16 1.68 19.45
N LEU A 168 -8.13 1.33 20.29
CA LEU A 168 -9.11 2.29 20.81
C LEU A 168 -8.42 3.34 21.67
N ASN A 169 -8.79 4.59 21.46
CA ASN A 169 -8.49 5.69 22.37
C ASN A 169 -9.81 6.27 22.88
N PRO A 170 -10.14 6.13 24.16
CA PRO A 170 -11.39 6.64 24.73
C PRO A 170 -11.61 8.14 24.48
N ASP A 171 -10.53 8.93 24.40
CA ASP A 171 -10.60 10.36 24.17
C ASP A 171 -10.86 10.72 22.68
N ARG A 172 -10.82 9.73 21.79
CA ARG A 172 -11.00 9.90 20.35
C ARG A 172 -11.94 8.84 19.78
N PRO A 173 -13.25 8.96 20.02
CA PRO A 173 -14.23 8.00 19.52
C PRO A 173 -14.24 7.97 18.00
N ILE A 174 -14.35 6.77 17.44
CA ILE A 174 -14.40 6.55 15.99
C ILE A 174 -15.84 6.33 15.56
N ASP A 175 -16.35 7.20 14.71
CA ASP A 175 -17.69 7.07 14.14
C ASP A 175 -17.67 6.23 12.85
N THR A 176 -16.67 6.41 12.00
CA THR A 176 -16.64 5.83 10.67
C THR A 176 -15.34 5.08 10.39
N LEU A 177 -15.46 3.81 9.94
CA LEU A 177 -14.39 3.09 9.27
C LEU A 177 -14.49 3.35 7.76
N VAL A 178 -13.42 3.83 7.16
CA VAL A 178 -13.26 3.98 5.72
C VAL A 178 -12.36 2.86 5.21
N VAL A 179 -12.85 2.09 4.23
CA VAL A 179 -12.05 1.12 3.49
C VAL A 179 -11.65 1.74 2.15
N ASN A 180 -10.35 1.84 1.92
CA ASN A 180 -9.78 2.50 0.75
C ASN A 180 -9.53 1.48 -0.36
N GLY A 181 -10.34 1.53 -1.41
CA GLY A 181 -10.22 0.77 -2.66
C GLY A 181 -9.92 1.65 -3.87
N CYS A 182 -9.37 2.87 -3.66
CA CYS A 182 -9.12 3.80 -4.77
C CYS A 182 -8.00 3.32 -5.71
N GLU A 183 -6.84 2.92 -5.17
CA GLU A 183 -5.66 2.52 -5.97
C GLU A 183 -5.37 3.54 -7.08
N CYS A 184 -5.17 4.81 -6.68
CA CYS A 184 -5.04 5.93 -7.62
C CYS A 184 -3.65 6.03 -8.28
N GLU A 185 -2.65 5.28 -7.83
CA GLU A 185 -1.31 5.25 -8.42
C GLU A 185 -1.36 4.66 -9.84
N PRO A 186 -0.82 5.33 -10.87
CA PRO A 186 -0.78 4.78 -12.23
C PRO A 186 -0.08 3.42 -12.29
N TYR A 187 -0.44 2.61 -13.28
CA TYR A 187 0.03 1.25 -13.54
C TYR A 187 -0.45 0.17 -12.57
N LEU A 188 -0.64 0.48 -11.27
CA LEU A 188 -0.94 -0.52 -10.24
C LEU A 188 -2.39 -1.02 -10.32
N THR A 189 -2.59 -2.33 -10.18
CA THR A 189 -3.88 -3.03 -10.30
C THR A 189 -4.08 -4.14 -9.27
N ALA A 190 -3.17 -4.30 -8.30
CA ALA A 190 -3.21 -5.34 -7.27
C ALA A 190 -4.48 -5.26 -6.39
N ASP A 191 -4.83 -4.05 -5.92
CA ASP A 191 -6.04 -3.85 -5.12
C ASP A 191 -7.31 -4.00 -5.97
N TYR A 192 -7.28 -3.55 -7.22
CA TYR A 192 -8.40 -3.74 -8.16
C TYR A 192 -8.69 -5.22 -8.38
N ARG A 193 -7.67 -6.03 -8.64
CA ARG A 193 -7.82 -7.48 -8.83
C ARG A 193 -8.29 -8.17 -7.56
N LEU A 194 -7.73 -7.80 -6.41
CA LEU A 194 -8.19 -8.34 -5.13
C LEU A 194 -9.68 -8.05 -4.89
N MET A 195 -10.14 -6.84 -5.18
CA MET A 195 -11.56 -6.48 -5.05
C MET A 195 -12.48 -7.28 -5.97
N LEU A 196 -11.99 -7.69 -7.14
CA LEU A 196 -12.73 -8.52 -8.09
C LEU A 196 -12.74 -10.00 -7.69
N GLU A 197 -11.59 -10.56 -7.34
CA GLU A 197 -11.40 -11.99 -7.18
C GLU A 197 -11.65 -12.49 -5.76
N ALA A 198 -11.48 -11.61 -4.76
CA ALA A 198 -11.70 -11.96 -3.35
C ALA A 198 -12.41 -10.81 -2.58
N PRO A 199 -13.64 -10.41 -2.97
CA PRO A 199 -14.35 -9.34 -2.28
C PRO A 199 -14.79 -9.74 -0.86
N ARG A 200 -15.14 -11.01 -0.61
CA ARG A 200 -15.67 -11.46 0.69
C ARG A 200 -14.71 -11.25 1.88
N PRO A 201 -13.43 -11.67 1.85
CA PRO A 201 -12.52 -11.38 2.96
C PRO A 201 -12.31 -9.89 3.19
N ILE A 202 -12.46 -9.02 2.18
CA ILE A 202 -12.42 -7.56 2.36
C ILE A 202 -13.62 -7.12 3.22
N ILE A 203 -14.83 -7.59 2.91
CA ILE A 203 -16.04 -7.26 3.67
C ILE A 203 -15.94 -7.76 5.10
N THR A 204 -15.57 -9.03 5.30
CA THR A 204 -15.36 -9.60 6.64
C THR A 204 -14.33 -8.83 7.45
N GLY A 205 -13.20 -8.50 6.85
CA GLY A 205 -12.16 -7.72 7.50
C GLY A 205 -12.58 -6.27 7.82
N ALA A 206 -13.43 -5.67 6.99
CA ALA A 206 -14.02 -4.36 7.27
C ALA A 206 -14.95 -4.42 8.50
N LEU A 207 -15.76 -5.48 8.64
CA LEU A 207 -16.61 -5.69 9.82
C LEU A 207 -15.76 -5.88 11.08
N LEU A 208 -14.71 -6.70 11.02
CA LEU A 208 -13.78 -6.93 12.13
C LEU A 208 -13.05 -5.64 12.53
N ALA A 209 -12.52 -4.90 11.55
CA ALA A 209 -11.85 -3.63 11.82
C ALA A 209 -12.79 -2.58 12.44
N ALA A 210 -14.04 -2.51 11.98
CA ALA A 210 -15.06 -1.63 12.55
C ALA A 210 -15.42 -2.03 13.98
N SER A 211 -15.54 -3.34 14.25
CA SER A 211 -15.75 -3.86 15.62
C SER A 211 -14.60 -3.50 16.55
N ALA A 212 -13.34 -3.61 16.08
CA ALA A 212 -12.17 -3.28 16.88
C ALA A 212 -12.12 -1.80 17.31
N VAL A 213 -12.62 -0.88 16.48
CA VAL A 213 -12.61 0.57 16.75
C VAL A 213 -13.99 1.11 17.15
N ASP A 214 -14.97 0.24 17.40
CA ASP A 214 -16.37 0.59 17.73
C ASP A 214 -17.01 1.56 16.73
N ALA A 215 -16.66 1.44 15.44
CA ALA A 215 -17.21 2.29 14.41
C ALA A 215 -18.65 1.90 14.05
N ARG A 216 -19.54 2.87 14.03
CA ARG A 216 -20.98 2.67 13.71
C ARG A 216 -21.22 2.54 12.21
N ARG A 217 -20.38 3.17 11.40
CA ARG A 217 -20.52 3.27 9.96
C ARG A 217 -19.30 2.71 9.25
N ILE A 218 -19.52 1.96 8.16
CA ILE A 218 -18.45 1.42 7.32
C ILE A 218 -18.70 1.90 5.90
N VAL A 219 -17.71 2.54 5.27
CA VAL A 219 -17.79 3.02 3.89
C VAL A 219 -16.57 2.55 3.11
N ILE A 220 -16.79 1.89 1.98
CA ILE A 220 -15.74 1.52 1.03
C ILE A 220 -15.74 2.55 -0.08
N GLY A 221 -14.61 3.26 -0.27
CA GLY A 221 -14.41 4.20 -1.36
C GLY A 221 -13.71 3.54 -2.55
N VAL A 222 -14.32 3.60 -3.73
CA VAL A 222 -13.79 3.05 -4.98
C VAL A 222 -13.84 4.14 -6.05
N GLU A 223 -12.81 4.27 -6.89
CA GLU A 223 -12.84 5.22 -8.00
C GLU A 223 -13.83 4.80 -9.08
N ASP A 224 -14.47 5.78 -9.74
CA ASP A 224 -15.57 5.56 -10.70
C ASP A 224 -15.14 4.90 -12.02
N ASP A 225 -13.83 4.72 -12.24
CA ASP A 225 -13.26 3.90 -13.32
C ASP A 225 -13.21 2.39 -12.99
N LYS A 226 -13.48 1.99 -11.74
CA LYS A 226 -13.40 0.61 -11.23
C LYS A 226 -14.78 0.00 -10.95
N ARG A 227 -15.72 0.14 -11.89
CA ARG A 227 -17.14 -0.26 -11.73
C ARG A 227 -17.31 -1.71 -11.34
N GLN A 228 -16.62 -2.63 -12.01
CA GLN A 228 -16.73 -4.07 -11.74
C GLN A 228 -16.28 -4.42 -10.31
N ALA A 229 -15.23 -3.79 -9.81
CA ALA A 229 -14.77 -3.97 -8.42
C ALA A 229 -15.81 -3.45 -7.41
N ALA A 230 -16.43 -2.29 -7.70
CA ALA A 230 -17.49 -1.75 -6.84
C ALA A 230 -18.74 -2.66 -6.84
N GLU A 231 -19.11 -3.25 -7.98
CA GLU A 231 -20.19 -4.23 -8.09
C GLU A 231 -19.90 -5.50 -7.27
N ALA A 232 -18.70 -6.07 -7.41
CA ALA A 232 -18.27 -7.25 -6.65
C ALA A 232 -18.30 -7.00 -5.14
N LEU A 233 -17.79 -5.85 -4.70
CA LEU A 233 -17.84 -5.45 -3.28
C LEU A 233 -19.27 -5.21 -2.80
N SER A 234 -20.12 -4.55 -3.61
CA SER A 234 -21.52 -4.30 -3.25
C SER A 234 -22.30 -5.59 -3.08
N THR A 235 -22.11 -6.54 -3.99
CA THR A 235 -22.74 -7.89 -3.89
C THR A 235 -22.24 -8.63 -2.64
N ALA A 236 -20.93 -8.61 -2.37
CA ALA A 236 -20.39 -9.25 -1.17
C ALA A 236 -20.81 -8.55 0.14
N ALA A 237 -21.19 -7.27 0.08
CA ALA A 237 -21.63 -6.47 1.21
C ALA A 237 -23.15 -6.53 1.46
N GLU A 238 -23.93 -7.27 0.65
CA GLU A 238 -25.37 -7.41 0.86
C GLU A 238 -25.70 -7.83 2.28
N ALA A 239 -26.72 -7.19 2.89
CA ALA A 239 -27.17 -7.39 4.26
C ALA A 239 -26.16 -7.05 5.38
N THR A 240 -24.96 -6.50 5.08
CA THR A 240 -23.97 -6.14 6.10
C THR A 240 -24.10 -4.71 6.64
N GLY A 241 -24.79 -3.84 5.93
CA GLY A 241 -24.87 -2.42 6.20
C GLY A 241 -23.63 -1.62 5.77
N ILE A 242 -22.66 -2.24 5.08
CA ILE A 242 -21.49 -1.57 4.50
C ILE A 242 -21.92 -0.77 3.27
N GLU A 243 -21.54 0.50 3.22
CA GLU A 243 -21.77 1.35 2.07
C GLU A 243 -20.62 1.27 1.06
N VAL A 244 -20.91 1.00 -0.22
CA VAL A 244 -19.92 1.13 -1.30
C VAL A 244 -20.20 2.44 -2.04
N ARG A 245 -19.16 3.30 -2.16
CA ARG A 245 -19.29 4.62 -2.76
C ARG A 245 -18.28 4.86 -3.85
N PHE A 246 -18.74 5.37 -4.98
CA PHE A 246 -17.86 5.93 -5.99
C PHE A 246 -17.32 7.29 -5.55
N VAL A 247 -16.02 7.45 -5.72
CA VAL A 247 -15.30 8.72 -5.72
C VAL A 247 -14.76 8.97 -7.13
N LYS A 248 -14.48 10.24 -7.46
CA LYS A 248 -13.95 10.57 -8.79
C LYS A 248 -12.54 10.05 -8.96
N THR A 249 -12.26 9.46 -10.12
CA THR A 249 -10.91 9.11 -10.55
C THR A 249 -10.09 10.36 -10.71
N LYS A 250 -9.20 10.61 -9.75
CA LYS A 250 -8.31 11.76 -9.69
C LYS A 250 -7.14 11.46 -8.77
N TYR A 251 -5.93 11.75 -9.18
CA TYR A 251 -4.76 11.53 -8.33
C TYR A 251 -4.49 12.74 -7.41
N PRO A 252 -4.27 12.55 -6.08
CA PRO A 252 -4.20 11.31 -5.32
C PRO A 252 -5.47 11.01 -4.49
N GLN A 253 -6.53 10.53 -5.08
CA GLN A 253 -7.83 10.26 -4.43
C GLN A 253 -7.69 9.28 -3.25
N GLY A 254 -6.78 8.30 -3.33
CA GLY A 254 -6.53 7.31 -2.29
C GLY A 254 -5.77 7.85 -1.07
N SER A 255 -5.31 9.09 -1.07
CA SER A 255 -4.76 9.70 0.13
C SER A 255 -5.84 9.90 1.19
N GLU A 256 -5.56 9.58 2.45
CA GLU A 256 -6.51 9.75 3.56
C GLU A 256 -7.05 11.18 3.65
N ARG A 257 -6.19 12.18 3.38
CA ARG A 257 -6.56 13.60 3.40
C ARG A 257 -7.53 14.01 2.29
N GLN A 258 -7.60 13.26 1.19
CA GLN A 258 -8.56 13.47 0.10
C GLN A 258 -9.76 12.55 0.24
N LEU A 259 -9.55 11.28 0.59
CA LEU A 259 -10.62 10.28 0.65
C LEU A 259 -11.60 10.55 1.79
N VAL A 260 -11.10 10.84 3.00
CA VAL A 260 -11.95 11.08 4.17
C VAL A 260 -12.97 12.20 3.92
N PRO A 261 -12.59 13.41 3.47
CA PRO A 261 -13.57 14.47 3.16
C PRO A 261 -14.58 14.07 2.10
N MET A 262 -14.17 13.27 1.11
CA MET A 262 -15.07 12.84 0.02
C MET A 262 -16.15 11.89 0.52
N LEU A 263 -15.84 11.01 1.48
CA LEU A 263 -16.76 9.99 1.96
C LEU A 263 -17.56 10.44 3.20
N THR A 264 -16.96 11.25 4.07
CA THR A 264 -17.57 11.63 5.35
C THR A 264 -18.00 13.09 5.41
N GLY A 265 -17.36 13.96 4.65
CA GLY A 265 -17.54 15.42 4.74
C GLY A 265 -16.61 16.09 5.74
N ASN A 266 -15.88 15.35 6.55
CA ASN A 266 -14.99 15.87 7.57
C ASN A 266 -13.59 16.11 7.00
N ASN A 267 -13.04 17.30 7.18
CA ASN A 267 -11.69 17.62 6.73
C ASN A 267 -10.65 17.21 7.79
N VAL A 268 -9.67 16.42 7.38
CA VAL A 268 -8.52 16.06 8.22
C VAL A 268 -7.66 17.30 8.44
N PRO A 269 -7.34 17.71 9.68
CA PRO A 269 -6.51 18.89 9.97
C PRO A 269 -5.12 18.80 9.31
N ALA A 270 -4.50 19.94 9.00
CA ALA A 270 -3.23 20.01 8.25
C ALA A 270 -2.11 19.15 8.88
N ASN A 271 -2.00 19.13 10.20
CA ASN A 271 -1.03 18.31 10.95
C ASN A 271 -1.69 17.18 11.74
N GLY A 272 -2.98 16.91 11.47
CA GLY A 272 -3.76 15.88 12.14
C GLY A 272 -3.82 14.57 11.37
N LEU A 273 -4.48 13.61 11.99
CA LEU A 273 -4.74 12.27 11.48
C LEU A 273 -6.25 12.09 11.22
N PRO A 274 -6.69 11.11 10.44
CA PRO A 274 -8.11 10.78 10.27
C PRO A 274 -8.84 10.56 11.61
N LEU A 275 -8.17 9.99 12.60
CA LEU A 275 -8.74 9.76 13.93
C LEU A 275 -9.13 11.06 14.68
N ASP A 276 -8.53 12.21 14.35
CA ASP A 276 -8.90 13.52 14.93
C ASP A 276 -10.27 14.02 14.46
N VAL A 277 -10.83 13.36 13.43
CA VAL A 277 -12.17 13.64 12.90
C VAL A 277 -13.08 12.39 12.99
N GLY A 278 -12.78 11.47 13.91
CA GLY A 278 -13.57 10.28 14.18
C GLY A 278 -13.53 9.22 13.07
N VAL A 279 -12.44 9.14 12.31
CA VAL A 279 -12.33 8.22 11.17
C VAL A 279 -11.07 7.37 11.27
N VAL A 280 -11.21 6.07 11.02
CA VAL A 280 -10.08 5.17 10.76
C VAL A 280 -10.12 4.75 9.29
N VAL A 281 -8.96 4.73 8.64
CA VAL A 281 -8.84 4.32 7.23
C VAL A 281 -8.00 3.05 7.14
N VAL A 282 -8.51 2.01 6.45
CA VAL A 282 -7.77 0.79 6.13
C VAL A 282 -7.82 0.56 4.61
N ASN A 283 -6.76 0.01 4.04
CA ASN A 283 -6.74 -0.38 2.62
C ASN A 283 -7.49 -1.71 2.43
N VAL A 284 -8.03 -2.00 1.24
CA VAL A 284 -8.77 -3.25 0.92
C VAL A 284 -7.95 -4.51 1.20
N ALA A 285 -6.66 -4.54 0.83
CA ALA A 285 -5.80 -5.69 1.11
C ALA A 285 -5.52 -5.84 2.62
N THR A 286 -5.42 -4.73 3.35
CA THR A 286 -5.31 -4.76 4.82
C THR A 286 -6.58 -5.33 5.46
N ALA A 287 -7.75 -4.96 4.97
CA ALA A 287 -9.02 -5.53 5.44
C ALA A 287 -9.06 -7.05 5.22
N ALA A 288 -8.73 -7.54 4.02
CA ALA A 288 -8.66 -8.98 3.74
C ALA A 288 -7.67 -9.71 4.67
N ALA A 289 -6.51 -9.10 4.94
CA ALA A 289 -5.53 -9.66 5.86
C ALA A 289 -6.01 -9.70 7.32
N ILE A 290 -6.78 -8.70 7.78
CA ILE A 290 -7.43 -8.71 9.11
C ILE A 290 -8.38 -9.92 9.22
N ALA A 291 -9.22 -10.15 8.21
CA ALA A 291 -10.11 -11.32 8.20
C ALA A 291 -9.33 -12.63 8.36
N ARG A 292 -8.26 -12.79 7.60
CA ARG A 292 -7.40 -13.98 7.64
C ARG A 292 -6.71 -14.16 9.01
N ALA A 293 -6.17 -13.09 9.56
CA ALA A 293 -5.48 -13.12 10.85
C ALA A 293 -6.43 -13.49 11.99
N VAL A 294 -7.60 -12.85 12.05
CA VAL A 294 -8.54 -13.02 13.16
C VAL A 294 -9.29 -14.36 13.08
N LEU A 295 -9.75 -14.77 11.89
CA LEU A 295 -10.59 -15.94 11.76
C LEU A 295 -9.82 -17.24 11.49
N ARG A 296 -8.60 -17.15 10.96
CA ARG A 296 -7.79 -18.32 10.60
C ARG A 296 -6.46 -18.38 11.33
N GLY A 297 -6.12 -17.39 12.16
CA GLY A 297 -4.85 -17.32 12.87
C GLY A 297 -3.62 -17.24 11.96
N LYS A 298 -3.81 -16.87 10.68
CA LYS A 298 -2.73 -16.90 9.69
C LYS A 298 -2.08 -15.52 9.51
N PRO A 299 -0.75 -15.42 9.67
CA PRO A 299 -0.03 -14.15 9.56
C PRO A 299 0.14 -13.68 8.11
N MET A 300 0.68 -12.48 7.98
CA MET A 300 0.96 -11.88 6.68
C MET A 300 2.25 -12.45 6.08
N THR A 301 2.11 -13.40 5.17
CA THR A 301 3.20 -14.13 4.51
C THR A 301 3.34 -13.82 3.02
N HIS A 302 2.25 -13.41 2.36
CA HIS A 302 2.20 -13.17 0.92
C HIS A 302 1.58 -11.81 0.60
N ARG A 303 1.91 -11.28 -0.57
CA ARG A 303 1.38 -10.03 -1.12
C ARG A 303 0.97 -10.22 -2.57
N ILE A 304 -0.13 -9.58 -2.98
CA ILE A 304 -0.40 -9.36 -4.40
C ILE A 304 0.44 -8.16 -4.84
N VAL A 305 1.25 -8.37 -5.87
CA VAL A 305 2.17 -7.37 -6.43
C VAL A 305 1.89 -7.23 -7.92
N THR A 306 1.59 -6.02 -8.39
CA THR A 306 1.48 -5.75 -9.82
C THR A 306 2.88 -5.63 -10.42
N VAL A 307 3.24 -6.48 -11.36
CA VAL A 307 4.47 -6.35 -12.17
C VAL A 307 4.06 -5.84 -13.54
N THR A 308 4.47 -4.63 -13.92
CA THR A 308 3.87 -3.92 -15.06
C THR A 308 4.81 -2.88 -15.67
N GLY A 309 4.30 -2.17 -16.67
CA GLY A 309 5.06 -1.19 -17.47
C GLY A 309 5.40 -1.76 -18.84
N ARG A 310 5.72 -0.88 -19.78
CA ARG A 310 6.13 -1.31 -21.13
C ARG A 310 7.46 -2.06 -21.15
N GLY A 311 8.27 -1.85 -20.11
CA GLY A 311 9.54 -2.55 -19.93
C GLY A 311 9.42 -3.97 -19.36
N VAL A 312 8.19 -4.50 -19.16
CA VAL A 312 7.93 -5.89 -18.76
C VAL A 312 7.32 -6.63 -19.95
N GLU A 313 7.82 -7.83 -20.26
CA GLU A 313 7.34 -8.61 -21.39
C GLU A 313 5.87 -9.03 -21.24
N THR A 314 5.46 -9.49 -20.06
CA THR A 314 4.09 -9.96 -19.78
C THR A 314 3.60 -9.39 -18.45
N PRO A 315 3.02 -8.18 -18.43
CA PRO A 315 2.50 -7.60 -17.20
C PRO A 315 1.49 -8.49 -16.49
N LYS A 316 1.62 -8.64 -15.16
CA LYS A 316 0.82 -9.57 -14.33
C LYS A 316 0.51 -8.98 -12.96
N ASN A 317 -0.48 -9.58 -12.28
CA ASN A 317 -0.73 -9.42 -10.85
C ASN A 317 -0.35 -10.73 -10.16
N LEU A 318 0.69 -10.71 -9.34
CA LEU A 318 1.32 -11.90 -8.78
C LEU A 318 1.10 -11.99 -7.27
N LEU A 319 0.56 -13.12 -6.80
CA LEU A 319 0.55 -13.46 -5.38
C LEU A 319 1.92 -14.07 -5.04
N ALA A 320 2.72 -13.34 -4.28
CA ALA A 320 4.13 -13.62 -4.06
C ALA A 320 4.47 -13.70 -2.56
N PRO A 321 5.38 -14.61 -2.16
CA PRO A 321 5.85 -14.68 -0.78
C PRO A 321 6.71 -13.44 -0.45
N ILE A 322 6.56 -12.93 0.77
CA ILE A 322 7.39 -11.83 1.27
C ILE A 322 8.85 -12.30 1.34
N GLY A 323 9.77 -11.48 0.84
CA GLY A 323 11.19 -11.82 0.79
C GLY A 323 11.67 -12.40 -0.54
N ILE A 324 10.78 -12.72 -1.49
CA ILE A 324 11.17 -12.99 -2.88
C ILE A 324 11.81 -11.74 -3.49
N SER A 325 12.78 -11.90 -4.36
CA SER A 325 13.44 -10.76 -5.01
C SER A 325 12.55 -10.12 -6.10
N TYR A 326 12.74 -8.84 -6.35
CA TYR A 326 12.08 -8.16 -7.46
C TYR A 326 12.47 -8.75 -8.80
N GLY A 327 13.72 -9.23 -8.95
CA GLY A 327 14.19 -9.92 -10.14
C GLY A 327 13.38 -11.17 -10.44
N GLU A 328 13.17 -12.03 -9.43
CA GLU A 328 12.36 -13.26 -9.60
C GLU A 328 10.90 -12.95 -9.97
N LEU A 329 10.31 -11.85 -9.44
CA LEU A 329 8.97 -11.43 -9.87
C LEU A 329 8.92 -10.91 -11.30
N ILE A 330 9.95 -10.18 -11.73
CA ILE A 330 10.07 -9.72 -13.11
C ILE A 330 10.22 -10.93 -14.05
N GLU A 331 11.04 -11.91 -13.69
CA GLU A 331 11.18 -13.16 -14.47
C GLU A 331 9.85 -13.93 -14.53
N ALA A 332 9.08 -14.01 -13.45
CA ALA A 332 7.74 -14.61 -13.45
C ALA A 332 6.75 -13.88 -14.36
N ALA A 333 7.02 -12.61 -14.67
CA ALA A 333 6.29 -11.79 -15.63
C ALA A 333 6.94 -11.79 -17.04
N GLY A 334 7.74 -12.79 -17.36
CA GLY A 334 8.37 -12.96 -18.67
C GLY A 334 9.69 -12.22 -18.85
N GLY A 335 10.20 -11.53 -17.85
CA GLY A 335 11.43 -10.77 -17.90
C GLY A 335 11.25 -9.31 -18.31
N LEU A 336 12.38 -8.61 -18.44
CA LEU A 336 12.43 -7.24 -18.92
C LEU A 336 12.55 -7.21 -20.45
N SER A 337 11.83 -6.29 -21.07
CA SER A 337 12.00 -6.00 -22.50
C SER A 337 13.38 -5.37 -22.78
N SER A 338 13.86 -5.49 -24.02
CA SER A 338 15.19 -5.00 -24.41
C SER A 338 15.37 -3.48 -24.31
N ASP A 339 14.28 -2.73 -24.27
CA ASP A 339 14.24 -1.27 -24.15
C ASP A 339 13.91 -0.77 -22.73
N ALA A 340 13.77 -1.69 -21.75
CA ALA A 340 13.60 -1.34 -20.35
C ALA A 340 14.76 -0.47 -19.87
N ALA A 341 14.43 0.68 -19.26
CA ALA A 341 15.43 1.69 -18.91
C ALA A 341 15.37 2.13 -17.43
N ARG A 342 14.23 1.94 -16.77
CA ARG A 342 14.08 2.29 -15.35
C ARG A 342 13.07 1.37 -14.68
N ILE A 343 13.44 0.84 -13.52
CA ILE A 343 12.58 -0.02 -12.70
C ILE A 343 12.24 0.74 -11.43
N LEU A 344 10.95 0.76 -11.09
CA LEU A 344 10.42 1.44 -9.93
C LEU A 344 9.82 0.41 -8.96
N ALA A 345 10.11 0.55 -7.68
CA ALA A 345 9.32 -0.06 -6.62
C ALA A 345 8.07 0.79 -6.39
N GLY A 346 6.91 0.25 -6.73
CA GLY A 346 5.63 0.97 -6.79
C GLY A 346 5.36 1.58 -8.16
N GLY A 347 4.53 2.62 -8.18
CA GLY A 347 4.21 3.36 -9.40
C GLY A 347 5.08 4.61 -9.60
N PRO A 348 4.87 5.35 -10.70
CA PRO A 348 5.75 6.46 -11.09
C PRO A 348 5.60 7.71 -10.23
N MET A 349 4.50 7.87 -9.47
CA MET A 349 4.24 9.09 -8.72
C MET A 349 4.91 9.13 -7.36
N MET A 350 4.84 8.02 -6.60
CA MET A 350 5.38 7.93 -5.25
C MET A 350 6.49 6.90 -5.08
N GLY A 351 6.71 6.01 -6.06
CA GLY A 351 7.69 4.94 -6.01
C GLY A 351 9.14 5.41 -5.99
N PHE A 352 10.03 4.45 -5.81
CA PHE A 352 11.49 4.65 -5.79
C PHE A 352 12.13 3.92 -6.97
N THR A 353 13.11 4.56 -7.61
CA THR A 353 13.93 3.87 -8.61
C THR A 353 14.78 2.81 -7.90
N LEU A 354 14.74 1.58 -8.42
CA LEU A 354 15.57 0.48 -7.92
C LEU A 354 16.98 0.57 -8.46
N GLY A 355 17.94 0.34 -7.59
CA GLY A 355 19.35 0.17 -7.96
C GLY A 355 19.78 -1.30 -8.03
N ASP A 356 18.94 -2.22 -7.51
CA ASP A 356 19.27 -3.63 -7.39
C ASP A 356 17.99 -4.49 -7.46
N LEU A 357 17.99 -5.51 -8.31
CA LEU A 357 16.90 -6.46 -8.47
C LEU A 357 16.85 -7.53 -7.37
N ASP A 358 17.91 -7.68 -6.58
CA ASP A 358 17.93 -8.52 -5.38
C ASP A 358 17.14 -7.94 -4.20
N THR A 359 16.60 -6.71 -4.37
CA THR A 359 15.70 -6.07 -3.40
C THR A 359 14.52 -7.00 -3.11
N PRO A 360 14.24 -7.34 -1.82
CA PRO A 360 13.16 -8.24 -1.47
C PRO A 360 11.80 -7.54 -1.45
N VAL A 361 10.76 -8.27 -1.81
CA VAL A 361 9.35 -7.89 -1.58
C VAL A 361 9.11 -7.76 -0.08
N THR A 362 8.45 -6.68 0.31
CA THR A 362 8.05 -6.40 1.69
C THR A 362 6.52 -6.37 1.83
N LYS A 363 6.03 -6.32 3.05
CA LYS A 363 4.59 -6.15 3.35
C LYS A 363 3.98 -4.92 2.68
N GLY A 364 4.75 -3.86 2.48
CA GLY A 364 4.31 -2.61 1.84
C GLY A 364 4.41 -2.59 0.32
N THR A 365 5.00 -3.61 -0.31
CA THR A 365 5.17 -3.65 -1.76
C THR A 365 3.83 -3.81 -2.46
N SER A 366 3.46 -2.85 -3.32
CA SER A 366 2.21 -2.88 -4.10
C SER A 366 2.43 -3.19 -5.58
N GLY A 367 3.63 -2.90 -6.10
CA GLY A 367 3.95 -3.19 -7.49
C GLY A 367 5.39 -2.90 -7.87
N ILE A 368 5.71 -3.32 -9.07
CA ILE A 368 6.98 -3.10 -9.77
C ILE A 368 6.62 -2.54 -11.14
N THR A 369 7.13 -1.35 -11.46
CA THR A 369 6.87 -0.73 -12.76
C THR A 369 8.18 -0.58 -13.53
N ALA A 370 8.31 -1.25 -14.68
CA ALA A 370 9.44 -1.07 -15.59
C ALA A 370 9.05 -0.12 -16.73
N LEU A 371 9.77 0.98 -16.82
CA LEU A 371 9.61 2.00 -17.86
C LEU A 371 10.63 1.80 -18.97
N THR A 372 10.21 2.04 -20.22
CA THR A 372 11.09 2.04 -21.38
C THR A 372 11.79 3.40 -21.54
N ARG A 373 12.73 3.48 -22.48
CA ARG A 373 13.39 4.76 -22.81
C ARG A 373 12.39 5.82 -23.29
N ASP A 374 11.37 5.40 -24.03
CA ASP A 374 10.33 6.29 -24.56
C ASP A 374 9.40 6.84 -23.46
N ASP A 375 9.24 6.10 -22.35
CA ASP A 375 8.48 6.55 -21.20
C ASP A 375 9.23 7.62 -20.37
N LEU A 376 10.56 7.74 -20.58
CA LEU A 376 11.41 8.65 -19.84
C LEU A 376 11.61 9.96 -20.61
N GLN A 377 11.04 11.03 -20.08
CA GLN A 377 11.34 12.36 -20.60
C GLN A 377 12.78 12.76 -20.24
N GLN A 378 13.62 12.93 -21.26
CA GLN A 378 14.98 13.45 -21.11
C GLN A 378 14.95 14.99 -21.17
N ILE A 379 14.36 15.61 -20.17
CA ILE A 379 14.31 17.07 -20.08
C ILE A 379 15.23 17.51 -18.94
N GLU A 380 16.14 18.42 -19.25
CA GLU A 380 17.03 19.00 -18.25
C GLU A 380 16.27 19.98 -17.34
N GLU A 381 16.68 20.01 -16.07
CA GLU A 381 16.15 20.99 -15.13
C GLU A 381 16.54 22.40 -15.56
N THR A 382 15.57 23.30 -15.55
CA THR A 382 15.79 24.73 -15.79
C THR A 382 15.37 25.57 -14.59
N SER A 383 15.66 26.88 -14.65
CA SER A 383 15.25 27.81 -13.60
C SER A 383 13.73 27.91 -13.51
N CYS A 384 13.22 28.09 -12.29
CA CYS A 384 11.79 28.28 -12.04
C CYS A 384 11.26 29.52 -12.77
N ILE A 385 10.29 29.32 -13.67
CA ILE A 385 9.63 30.39 -14.42
C ILE A 385 8.45 31.05 -13.67
N ARG A 386 8.19 30.65 -12.43
CA ARG A 386 7.13 31.18 -11.55
C ARG A 386 5.71 31.02 -12.10
N CYS A 387 5.41 29.99 -12.87
CA CYS A 387 4.12 29.76 -13.51
C CYS A 387 2.97 29.41 -12.54
N GLY A 388 3.25 28.96 -11.30
CA GLY A 388 2.23 28.60 -10.31
C GLY A 388 1.65 27.16 -10.42
N LEU A 389 1.87 26.43 -11.52
CA LEU A 389 1.26 25.12 -11.77
C LEU A 389 1.47 24.09 -10.63
N CYS A 390 2.62 24.14 -9.95
CA CYS A 390 2.89 23.28 -8.80
C CYS A 390 2.03 23.62 -7.57
N VAL A 391 1.60 24.88 -7.43
CA VAL A 391 0.69 25.34 -6.36
C VAL A 391 -0.74 24.90 -6.68
N ASP A 392 -1.19 25.12 -7.91
CA ASP A 392 -2.52 24.74 -8.37
C ASP A 392 -2.73 23.22 -8.32
N ALA A 393 -1.68 22.44 -8.60
CA ALA A 393 -1.72 20.98 -8.52
C ALA A 393 -1.61 20.45 -7.09
N CYS A 394 -1.21 21.25 -6.11
CA CYS A 394 -1.01 20.75 -4.74
C CYS A 394 -2.34 20.47 -4.05
N PRO A 395 -2.67 19.20 -3.72
CA PRO A 395 -3.94 18.86 -3.08
C PRO A 395 -4.01 19.26 -1.59
N LEU A 396 -2.92 19.81 -1.05
CA LEU A 396 -2.80 20.31 0.32
C LEU A 396 -2.62 21.86 0.37
N ASN A 397 -2.77 22.54 -0.76
CA ASN A 397 -2.63 24.00 -0.89
C ASN A 397 -1.30 24.55 -0.37
N LEU A 398 -0.21 23.78 -0.52
CA LEU A 398 1.14 24.20 -0.17
C LEU A 398 1.75 25.01 -1.32
N VAL A 399 2.92 25.60 -1.08
CA VAL A 399 3.75 26.24 -2.11
C VAL A 399 5.01 25.39 -2.36
N PRO A 400 4.93 24.30 -3.17
CA PRO A 400 5.98 23.30 -3.27
C PRO A 400 7.34 23.86 -3.70
N THR A 401 7.37 24.82 -4.61
CA THR A 401 8.63 25.47 -5.03
C THR A 401 9.33 26.19 -3.88
N ARG A 402 8.61 26.87 -3.00
CA ARG A 402 9.23 27.54 -1.86
C ARG A 402 9.84 26.57 -0.87
N ILE A 403 9.13 25.46 -0.60
CA ILE A 403 9.62 24.38 0.25
C ILE A 403 10.87 23.75 -0.36
N ALA A 404 10.79 23.32 -1.63
CA ALA A 404 11.87 22.64 -2.33
C ALA A 404 13.12 23.51 -2.49
N LEU A 405 12.97 24.78 -2.86
CA LEU A 405 14.10 25.69 -3.01
C LEU A 405 14.74 26.10 -1.67
N ALA A 406 13.95 26.19 -0.59
CA ALA A 406 14.49 26.37 0.75
C ALA A 406 15.31 25.14 1.18
N ALA A 407 14.79 23.92 0.97
CA ALA A 407 15.51 22.68 1.25
C ALA A 407 16.81 22.56 0.44
N ARG A 408 16.77 22.87 -0.88
CA ARG A 408 17.96 22.89 -1.75
C ARG A 408 19.08 23.79 -1.24
N LYS A 409 18.72 24.91 -0.63
CA LYS A 409 19.69 25.88 -0.07
C LYS A 409 20.10 25.59 1.39
N GLY A 410 19.62 24.52 1.99
CA GLY A 410 19.85 24.23 3.41
C GLY A 410 19.17 25.23 4.37
N ALA A 411 18.18 26.00 3.88
CA ALA A 411 17.43 26.96 4.68
C ALA A 411 16.27 26.26 5.42
N TRP A 412 16.63 25.41 6.37
CA TRP A 412 15.71 24.45 7.04
C TRP A 412 14.57 25.13 7.78
N SER A 413 14.86 26.15 8.59
CA SER A 413 13.83 26.94 9.27
C SER A 413 12.85 27.64 8.31
N LEU A 414 13.30 27.99 7.11
CA LEU A 414 12.43 28.53 6.08
C LEU A 414 11.54 27.43 5.46
N ALA A 415 12.08 26.22 5.27
CA ALA A 415 11.30 25.07 4.80
C ALA A 415 10.20 24.69 5.80
N GLU A 416 10.48 24.72 7.11
CA GLU A 416 9.49 24.52 8.17
C GLU A 416 8.39 25.59 8.17
N ARG A 417 8.76 26.88 8.02
CA ARG A 417 7.81 27.98 7.89
C ARG A 417 6.89 27.83 6.67
N TYR A 418 7.34 27.14 5.62
CA TYR A 418 6.51 26.76 4.46
C TYR A 418 5.83 25.40 4.63
N HIS A 419 5.77 24.86 5.84
CA HIS A 419 5.05 23.64 6.21
C HIS A 419 5.55 22.38 5.47
N ILE A 420 6.86 22.16 5.40
CA ILE A 420 7.45 20.99 4.75
C ILE A 420 6.89 19.66 5.28
N HIS A 421 6.61 19.57 6.60
CA HIS A 421 6.08 18.36 7.23
C HIS A 421 4.64 18.05 6.80
N ALA A 422 3.85 19.04 6.38
CA ALA A 422 2.51 18.83 5.87
C ALA A 422 2.47 18.18 4.48
N CYS A 423 3.59 18.24 3.72
CA CYS A 423 3.67 17.64 2.39
C CYS A 423 3.58 16.12 2.48
N MET A 424 2.67 15.47 1.73
CA MET A 424 2.52 14.01 1.64
C MET A 424 3.32 13.37 0.50
N GLU A 425 4.16 14.14 -0.19
CA GLU A 425 5.10 13.67 -1.23
C GLU A 425 4.43 12.99 -2.44
N CYS A 426 3.19 13.37 -2.76
CA CYS A 426 2.38 12.74 -3.79
C CYS A 426 2.88 12.91 -5.23
N GLY A 427 3.83 13.79 -5.50
CA GLY A 427 4.39 13.98 -6.85
C GLY A 427 3.62 14.94 -7.75
N CYS A 428 2.39 15.36 -7.44
CA CYS A 428 1.58 16.23 -8.30
C CYS A 428 2.33 17.49 -8.78
N CYS A 429 3.05 18.14 -7.88
CA CYS A 429 3.81 19.37 -8.18
C CYS A 429 4.99 19.11 -9.12
N ALA A 430 5.71 18.00 -8.95
CA ALA A 430 6.83 17.63 -9.81
C ALA A 430 6.32 17.24 -11.22
N TYR A 431 5.23 16.49 -11.29
CA TYR A 431 4.57 16.12 -12.54
C TYR A 431 4.16 17.32 -13.38
N GLN A 432 3.63 18.38 -12.75
CA GLN A 432 3.17 19.59 -13.43
C GLN A 432 4.28 20.62 -13.68
N CYS A 433 5.52 20.38 -13.23
CA CYS A 433 6.57 21.38 -13.34
C CYS A 433 7.17 21.44 -14.76
N PRO A 434 6.93 22.50 -15.56
CA PRO A 434 7.51 22.60 -16.91
C PRO A 434 9.03 22.82 -16.89
N ALA A 435 9.57 23.33 -15.77
CA ALA A 435 11.01 23.52 -15.55
C ALA A 435 11.70 22.24 -15.03
N GLN A 436 10.99 21.12 -14.91
CA GLN A 436 11.47 19.81 -14.46
C GLN A 436 12.27 19.83 -13.14
N ILE A 437 11.93 20.77 -12.25
CA ILE A 437 12.57 20.86 -10.93
C ILE A 437 12.17 19.62 -10.12
N PRO A 438 13.12 18.88 -9.52
CA PRO A 438 12.85 17.68 -8.73
C PRO A 438 12.26 18.02 -7.36
N LEU A 439 11.04 18.65 -7.38
CA LEU A 439 10.42 19.25 -6.18
C LEU A 439 10.25 18.24 -5.05
N VAL A 440 9.79 17.02 -5.36
CA VAL A 440 9.54 16.00 -4.34
C VAL A 440 10.84 15.49 -3.74
N GLN A 441 11.87 15.25 -4.56
CA GLN A 441 13.18 14.80 -4.09
C GLN A 441 13.83 15.83 -3.15
N LEU A 442 13.73 17.10 -3.48
CA LEU A 442 14.21 18.19 -2.63
C LEU A 442 13.43 18.29 -1.31
N ILE A 443 12.11 18.09 -1.34
CA ILE A 443 11.28 18.06 -0.14
C ILE A 443 11.64 16.83 0.72
N ARG A 444 11.78 15.64 0.13
CA ARG A 444 12.24 14.42 0.84
C ARG A 444 13.60 14.62 1.51
N MET A 445 14.56 15.23 0.80
CA MET A 445 15.86 15.57 1.35
C MET A 445 15.74 16.50 2.57
N GLY A 446 14.93 17.55 2.47
CA GLY A 446 14.69 18.47 3.59
C GLY A 446 14.05 17.80 4.80
N LYS A 447 13.04 16.94 4.59
CA LYS A 447 12.42 16.16 5.67
C LYS A 447 13.40 15.19 6.33
N ALA A 448 14.22 14.48 5.54
CA ALA A 448 15.22 13.56 6.07
C ALA A 448 16.23 14.29 6.95
N HIS A 449 16.68 15.49 6.54
CA HIS A 449 17.57 16.31 7.34
C HIS A 449 16.93 16.74 8.68
N LEU A 450 15.68 17.24 8.62
CA LEU A 450 14.94 17.70 9.81
C LEU A 450 14.55 16.57 10.78
N ALA A 451 14.42 15.33 10.28
CA ALA A 451 14.17 14.16 11.13
C ALA A 451 15.42 13.59 11.81
N GLY A 452 16.63 13.89 11.30
CA GLY A 452 17.91 13.46 11.85
C GLY A 452 18.65 14.53 12.67
N ALA A 453 18.09 15.73 12.72
CA ALA A 453 18.54 16.84 13.55
C ALA A 453 17.73 16.86 14.85
#